data_d3003f60ad67673b3aacecdd9ec9f644
#
_entry.id   d3003f60ad67673b3aacecdd9ec9f644
#
_cell.length_a   1.000
_cell.length_b   1.000
_cell.length_c   1.000
_cell.angle_alpha   90.00
_cell.angle_beta   90.00
_cell.angle_gamma   90.00
#
_symmetry.space_group_name_H-M   'P 1'
#
loop_
_entity.id
_entity.type
_entity.pdbx_description
1 polymer ?
#
loop_
_entity_poly.entity_id
_entity_poly.type
_entity_poly.pdbx_seq_one_letter_code
_entity_poly.pdbx_strand_id
1 'polypeptide(L)'
;MEDFNKDEFLKTMMENSHAVATICEMQYDFFKYVGKKLITPLLKEVANDLAFEYHESDTFWEGARYDGFHFCKGNLRIKFQAGKPCMNDIYFGFEFITDKQDNFPNIKMPNEFKSPGEYWPYGAAYLDQYRYWNTTTLSDIINNPNKFKNYIKGKIQTVLTILEENGISIESL
;
A
#
# COMPACT_ATOMS: atom_id res chain seq x y z
N MET A 1 29.20 3.10 -19.58
CA MET A 1 28.63 3.47 -18.25
C MET A 1 29.84 3.67 -17.39
N GLU A 2 30.17 4.92 -17.04
CA GLU A 2 31.26 5.19 -16.09
C GLU A 2 30.96 4.52 -14.78
N ASP A 3 31.94 3.83 -14.20
CA ASP A 3 31.78 3.20 -12.89
C ASP A 3 31.48 4.29 -11.84
N PHE A 4 30.31 4.20 -11.21
CA PHE A 4 29.89 5.12 -10.17
C PHE A 4 30.84 5.02 -8.97
N ASN A 5 31.68 6.06 -8.78
CA ASN A 5 32.60 6.14 -7.65
C ASN A 5 31.85 6.57 -6.39
N LYS A 6 31.45 5.57 -5.60
CA LYS A 6 30.67 5.78 -4.37
C LYS A 6 31.41 6.65 -3.35
N ASP A 7 32.73 6.51 -3.21
CA ASP A 7 33.49 7.23 -2.20
C ASP A 7 33.62 8.72 -2.54
N GLU A 8 33.83 9.04 -3.82
CA GLU A 8 33.86 10.41 -4.30
C GLU A 8 32.47 11.08 -4.18
N PHE A 9 31.41 10.33 -4.48
CA PHE A 9 30.04 10.80 -4.29
C PHE A 9 29.72 11.11 -2.81
N LEU A 10 30.07 10.20 -1.89
CA LEU A 10 29.87 10.41 -0.45
C LEU A 10 30.69 11.60 0.07
N LYS A 11 31.92 11.77 -0.40
CA LYS A 11 32.75 12.94 -0.05
C LYS A 11 32.07 14.24 -0.51
N THR A 12 31.59 14.29 -1.75
CA THR A 12 30.85 15.44 -2.30
C THR A 12 29.58 15.74 -1.49
N MET A 13 28.84 14.70 -1.08
CA MET A 13 27.67 14.86 -0.22
C MET A 13 28.04 15.45 1.16
N MET A 14 29.14 15.02 1.76
CA MET A 14 29.60 15.55 3.05
C MET A 14 30.04 17.01 2.95
N GLU A 15 30.74 17.39 1.88
CA GLU A 15 31.16 18.77 1.61
C GLU A 15 29.95 19.70 1.36
N ASN A 16 28.83 19.16 0.90
CA ASN A 16 27.58 19.87 0.63
C ASN A 16 26.45 19.45 1.55
N SER A 17 26.77 19.08 2.79
CA SER A 17 25.82 18.47 3.74
C SER A 17 24.51 19.26 3.94
N HIS A 18 24.56 20.59 3.95
CA HIS A 18 23.37 21.42 4.06
C HIS A 18 22.46 21.31 2.83
N ALA A 19 23.04 21.34 1.62
CA ALA A 19 22.26 21.16 0.39
C ALA A 19 21.66 19.74 0.31
N VAL A 20 22.41 18.74 0.76
CA VAL A 20 21.92 17.35 0.82
C VAL A 20 20.78 17.21 1.82
N ALA A 21 20.89 17.80 3.01
CA ALA A 21 19.79 17.81 4.00
C ALA A 21 18.53 18.46 3.44
N THR A 22 18.67 19.62 2.79
CA THR A 22 17.56 20.30 2.12
C THR A 22 16.91 19.43 1.03
N ILE A 23 17.71 18.76 0.19
CA ILE A 23 17.20 17.84 -0.83
C ILE A 23 16.43 16.67 -0.19
N CYS A 24 16.93 16.10 0.91
CA CYS A 24 16.25 15.03 1.62
C CYS A 24 14.91 15.48 2.22
N GLU A 25 14.86 16.68 2.81
CA GLU A 25 13.63 17.28 3.32
C GLU A 25 12.62 17.55 2.19
N MET A 26 13.08 18.13 1.07
CA MET A 26 12.24 18.35 -0.11
C MET A 26 11.73 17.05 -0.72
N GLN A 27 12.52 15.97 -0.68
CA GLN A 27 12.10 14.66 -1.16
C GLN A 27 10.92 14.13 -0.32
N TYR A 28 10.98 14.29 0.99
CA TYR A 28 9.91 13.88 1.89
C TYR A 28 8.62 14.69 1.65
N ASP A 29 8.74 16.01 1.56
CA ASP A 29 7.61 16.89 1.27
C ASP A 29 7.01 16.63 -0.12
N PHE A 30 7.86 16.37 -1.12
CA PHE A 30 7.42 15.96 -2.45
C PHE A 30 6.63 14.64 -2.40
N PHE A 31 7.12 13.66 -1.65
CA PHE A 31 6.46 12.37 -1.48
C PHE A 31 5.07 12.54 -0.85
N LYS A 32 4.99 13.31 0.23
CA LYS A 32 3.75 13.66 0.92
C LYS A 32 2.78 14.41 0.00
N TYR A 33 3.30 15.37 -0.78
CA TYR A 33 2.51 16.14 -1.74
C TYR A 33 1.92 15.24 -2.84
N VAL A 34 2.75 14.43 -3.50
CA VAL A 34 2.32 13.49 -4.56
C VAL A 34 1.30 12.50 -3.99
N GLY A 35 1.55 11.96 -2.80
CA GLY A 35 0.63 11.07 -2.12
C GLY A 35 -0.75 11.69 -1.94
N LYS A 36 -0.82 12.82 -1.26
CA LYS A 36 -2.10 13.49 -0.94
C LYS A 36 -2.81 14.07 -2.16
N LYS A 37 -2.07 14.62 -3.12
CA LYS A 37 -2.65 15.35 -4.26
C LYS A 37 -2.94 14.48 -5.47
N LEU A 38 -2.24 13.37 -5.63
CA LEU A 38 -2.40 12.50 -6.78
C LEU A 38 -2.87 11.09 -6.39
N ILE A 39 -2.15 10.43 -5.48
CA ILE A 39 -2.41 9.01 -5.21
C ILE A 39 -3.71 8.80 -4.42
N THR A 40 -3.94 9.58 -3.36
CA THR A 40 -5.22 9.51 -2.61
C THR A 40 -6.45 9.72 -3.52
N PRO A 41 -6.50 10.70 -4.44
CA PRO A 41 -7.60 10.80 -5.40
C PRO A 41 -7.77 9.55 -6.27
N LEU A 42 -6.68 8.96 -6.78
CA LEU A 42 -6.74 7.73 -7.57
C LEU A 42 -7.30 6.54 -6.76
N LEU A 43 -6.93 6.41 -5.50
CA LEU A 43 -7.45 5.38 -4.61
C LEU A 43 -8.94 5.59 -4.30
N LYS A 44 -9.37 6.83 -4.14
CA LYS A 44 -10.80 7.18 -4.00
C LYS A 44 -11.61 6.85 -5.25
N GLU A 45 -11.04 7.09 -6.44
CA GLU A 45 -11.67 6.67 -7.70
C GLU A 45 -11.81 5.13 -7.75
N VAL A 46 -10.78 4.37 -7.34
CA VAL A 46 -10.86 2.90 -7.24
C VAL A 46 -11.99 2.47 -6.30
N ALA A 47 -12.10 3.11 -5.14
CA ALA A 47 -13.18 2.82 -4.18
C ALA A 47 -14.56 3.06 -4.79
N ASN A 48 -14.75 4.23 -5.41
CA ASN A 48 -16.01 4.58 -6.08
C ASN A 48 -16.38 3.59 -7.19
N ASP A 49 -15.42 3.21 -8.04
CA ASP A 49 -15.61 2.28 -9.16
C ASP A 49 -16.04 0.87 -8.71
N LEU A 50 -15.64 0.47 -7.49
CA LEU A 50 -15.94 -0.85 -6.92
C LEU A 50 -17.03 -0.83 -5.84
N ALA A 51 -17.62 0.33 -5.56
CA ALA A 51 -18.58 0.56 -4.50
C ALA A 51 -18.05 0.14 -3.12
N PHE A 52 -16.82 0.61 -2.81
CA PHE A 52 -16.19 0.53 -1.50
C PHE A 52 -16.05 1.92 -0.88
N GLU A 53 -15.93 1.99 0.44
CA GLU A 53 -15.49 3.17 1.17
C GLU A 53 -13.96 3.16 1.27
N TYR A 54 -13.32 4.32 1.06
CA TYR A 54 -11.88 4.50 1.18
C TYR A 54 -11.52 5.19 2.48
N HIS A 55 -10.53 4.64 3.19
CA HIS A 55 -9.95 5.21 4.39
C HIS A 55 -8.42 5.16 4.33
N GLU A 56 -7.76 6.16 4.89
CA GLU A 56 -6.30 6.18 5.08
C GLU A 56 -5.98 6.66 6.51
N SER A 57 -4.85 6.21 7.08
CA SER A 57 -4.39 6.75 8.36
C SER A 57 -3.87 8.19 8.17
N ASP A 58 -4.05 9.04 9.18
CA ASP A 58 -3.65 10.44 9.13
C ASP A 58 -2.15 10.62 8.86
N THR A 59 -1.34 9.66 9.29
CA THR A 59 0.12 9.65 9.17
C THR A 59 0.64 8.83 7.99
N PHE A 60 -0.23 8.24 7.16
CA PHE A 60 0.18 7.37 6.06
C PHE A 60 1.20 8.06 5.13
N TRP A 61 0.94 9.30 4.72
CA TRP A 61 1.85 10.07 3.88
C TRP A 61 3.02 10.70 4.66
N GLU A 62 3.12 10.45 5.95
CA GLU A 62 4.25 10.80 6.80
C GLU A 62 5.27 9.67 6.90
N GLY A 63 5.01 8.55 6.23
CA GLY A 63 5.94 7.45 6.08
C GLY A 63 6.14 6.64 7.36
N ALA A 64 5.18 6.65 8.28
CA ALA A 64 5.24 5.85 9.47
C ALA A 64 5.16 4.34 9.14
N ARG A 65 5.77 3.52 9.97
CA ARG A 65 5.70 2.07 9.86
C ARG A 65 4.32 1.59 10.27
N TYR A 66 3.79 0.62 9.54
CA TYR A 66 2.46 0.02 9.74
C TYR A 66 1.28 0.93 9.43
N ASP A 67 1.52 2.12 8.89
CA ASP A 67 0.48 2.95 8.33
C ASP A 67 0.04 2.45 6.95
N GLY A 68 -1.16 2.81 6.57
CA GLY A 68 -1.71 2.35 5.31
C GLY A 68 -3.07 2.96 4.98
N PHE A 69 -3.66 2.38 3.98
CA PHE A 69 -5.03 2.68 3.57
C PHE A 69 -5.84 1.38 3.45
N HIS A 70 -7.14 1.52 3.46
CA HIS A 70 -8.02 0.37 3.32
C HIS A 70 -9.32 0.72 2.60
N PHE A 71 -9.92 -0.31 2.04
CA PHE A 71 -11.21 -0.29 1.39
C PHE A 71 -12.20 -1.09 2.23
N CYS A 72 -13.34 -0.49 2.57
CA CYS A 72 -14.39 -1.13 3.36
C CYS A 72 -15.65 -1.34 2.54
N LYS A 73 -16.28 -2.50 2.73
CA LYS A 73 -17.63 -2.78 2.25
C LYS A 73 -18.34 -3.66 3.26
N GLY A 74 -19.38 -3.12 3.91
CA GLY A 74 -20.00 -3.78 5.04
C GLY A 74 -18.98 -4.05 6.14
N ASN A 75 -18.83 -5.31 6.54
CA ASN A 75 -17.87 -5.74 7.53
C ASN A 75 -16.51 -6.18 6.95
N LEU A 76 -16.34 -6.23 5.62
CA LEU A 76 -15.07 -6.53 4.97
C LEU A 76 -14.16 -5.30 4.96
N ARG A 77 -12.92 -5.47 5.41
CA ARG A 77 -11.85 -4.48 5.28
C ARG A 77 -10.68 -5.08 4.50
N ILE A 78 -10.34 -4.50 3.34
CA ILE A 78 -9.15 -4.86 2.56
C ILE A 78 -8.07 -3.81 2.84
N LYS A 79 -7.00 -4.22 3.51
CA LYS A 79 -5.93 -3.34 3.99
C LYS A 79 -4.72 -3.38 3.07
N PHE A 80 -4.08 -2.22 2.91
CA PHE A 80 -2.78 -2.04 2.28
C PHE A 80 -1.89 -1.30 3.28
N GLN A 81 -0.76 -1.88 3.65
CA GLN A 81 0.04 -1.39 4.76
C GLN A 81 1.54 -1.44 4.45
N ALA A 82 2.27 -0.44 4.91
CA ALA A 82 3.73 -0.39 4.80
C ALA A 82 4.39 -1.19 5.93
N GLY A 83 5.16 -2.21 5.60
CA GLY A 83 5.93 -3.00 6.58
C GLY A 83 7.15 -2.26 7.14
N LYS A 84 7.61 -1.23 6.42
CA LYS A 84 8.77 -0.41 6.79
C LYS A 84 8.47 1.07 6.56
N PRO A 85 9.21 1.97 7.23
CA PRO A 85 9.08 3.42 7.00
C PRO A 85 9.23 3.81 5.53
N CYS A 86 8.72 5.00 5.18
CA CYS A 86 8.80 5.57 3.83
C CYS A 86 8.16 4.69 2.76
N MET A 87 7.03 4.06 3.09
CA MET A 87 6.22 3.26 2.16
C MET A 87 6.98 2.12 1.49
N ASN A 88 7.84 1.48 2.25
CA ASN A 88 8.55 0.30 1.81
C ASN A 88 7.89 -0.98 2.31
N ASP A 89 8.07 -2.06 1.54
CA ASP A 89 7.47 -3.38 1.80
C ASP A 89 5.94 -3.30 1.94
N ILE A 90 5.27 -2.66 0.97
CA ILE A 90 3.80 -2.61 0.94
C ILE A 90 3.24 -4.01 0.73
N TYR A 91 2.34 -4.41 1.59
CA TYR A 91 1.60 -5.66 1.51
C TYR A 91 0.11 -5.39 1.68
N PHE A 92 -0.70 -6.33 1.25
CA PHE A 92 -2.16 -6.27 1.36
C PHE A 92 -2.72 -7.58 1.91
N GLY A 93 -3.88 -7.48 2.48
CA GLY A 93 -4.68 -8.60 2.98
C GLY A 93 -6.05 -8.08 3.37
N PHE A 94 -6.82 -8.92 4.06
CA PHE A 94 -8.15 -8.54 4.49
C PHE A 94 -8.49 -9.09 5.86
N GLU A 95 -9.52 -8.51 6.45
CA GLU A 95 -10.13 -8.95 7.70
C GLU A 95 -11.62 -8.66 7.68
N PHE A 96 -12.35 -9.29 8.58
CA PHE A 96 -13.73 -8.90 8.88
C PHE A 96 -13.76 -8.08 10.17
N ILE A 97 -14.48 -6.95 10.13
CA ILE A 97 -14.74 -6.13 11.32
C ILE A 97 -15.82 -6.86 12.11
N THR A 98 -15.43 -7.53 13.19
CA THR A 98 -16.38 -8.24 14.07
C THR A 98 -16.13 -7.82 15.52
N ASP A 99 -17.20 -7.82 16.32
CA ASP A 99 -17.11 -7.52 17.76
C ASP A 99 -16.41 -8.64 18.56
N LYS A 100 -16.16 -9.81 17.95
CA LYS A 100 -15.52 -10.98 18.56
C LYS A 100 -14.52 -11.60 17.58
N GLN A 101 -13.27 -11.63 17.96
CA GLN A 101 -12.17 -12.26 17.19
C GLN A 101 -12.39 -13.76 16.90
N ASP A 102 -13.21 -14.45 17.67
CA ASP A 102 -13.46 -15.90 17.55
C ASP A 102 -14.43 -16.27 16.41
N ASN A 103 -14.99 -15.29 15.69
CA ASN A 103 -16.02 -15.52 14.66
C ASN A 103 -15.52 -15.33 13.21
N PHE A 104 -14.22 -15.44 12.97
CA PHE A 104 -13.72 -15.38 11.61
C PHE A 104 -14.10 -16.63 10.83
N PRO A 105 -14.68 -16.49 9.61
CA PRO A 105 -14.95 -17.64 8.75
C PRO A 105 -13.64 -18.37 8.43
N ASN A 106 -13.71 -19.71 8.34
CA ASN A 106 -12.56 -20.49 7.91
C ASN A 106 -12.39 -20.35 6.39
N ILE A 107 -11.33 -19.67 5.96
CA ILE A 107 -11.05 -19.35 4.56
C ILE A 107 -9.78 -20.06 4.12
N LYS A 108 -9.87 -20.83 3.03
CA LYS A 108 -8.71 -21.41 2.39
C LYS A 108 -7.96 -20.35 1.58
N MET A 109 -6.81 -19.95 2.08
CA MET A 109 -6.00 -18.91 1.46
C MET A 109 -5.03 -19.45 0.42
N PRO A 110 -4.79 -18.71 -0.69
CA PRO A 110 -3.68 -18.99 -1.61
C PRO A 110 -2.31 -18.88 -0.93
N ASN A 111 -1.32 -19.61 -1.46
CA ASN A 111 0.03 -19.70 -0.88
C ASN A 111 0.80 -18.35 -0.83
N GLU A 112 0.40 -17.35 -1.57
CA GLU A 112 1.00 -16.01 -1.55
C GLU A 112 0.67 -15.24 -0.28
N PHE A 113 -0.46 -15.52 0.37
CA PHE A 113 -0.81 -14.94 1.66
C PHE A 113 -0.06 -15.67 2.77
N LYS A 114 0.87 -14.97 3.40
CA LYS A 114 1.77 -15.53 4.41
C LYS A 114 1.47 -14.98 5.80
N SER A 115 1.93 -15.73 6.80
CA SER A 115 2.00 -15.28 8.20
C SER A 115 0.65 -14.82 8.76
N PRO A 116 -0.39 -15.68 8.77
CA PRO A 116 -1.62 -15.35 9.48
C PRO A 116 -1.33 -15.08 10.96
N GLY A 117 -2.04 -14.13 11.55
CA GLY A 117 -1.87 -13.71 12.94
C GLY A 117 -2.91 -12.68 13.35
N GLU A 118 -2.79 -12.14 14.55
CA GLU A 118 -3.77 -11.23 15.15
C GLU A 118 -4.15 -10.04 14.24
N TYR A 119 -3.16 -9.42 13.58
CA TYR A 119 -3.39 -8.26 12.69
C TYR A 119 -3.74 -8.62 11.25
N TRP A 120 -3.50 -9.87 10.87
CA TRP A 120 -3.72 -10.42 9.53
C TRP A 120 -4.30 -11.82 9.65
N PRO A 121 -5.59 -11.97 10.01
CA PRO A 121 -6.19 -13.28 10.30
C PRO A 121 -6.02 -14.29 9.16
N TYR A 122 -6.02 -13.80 7.93
CA TYR A 122 -5.87 -14.60 6.72
C TYR A 122 -4.49 -14.47 6.06
N GLY A 123 -3.53 -13.85 6.76
CA GLY A 123 -2.21 -13.55 6.20
C GLY A 123 -2.20 -12.34 5.28
N ALA A 124 -1.03 -12.03 4.73
CA ALA A 124 -0.83 -10.92 3.83
C ALA A 124 0.08 -11.29 2.66
N ALA A 125 -0.10 -10.64 1.51
CA ALA A 125 0.72 -10.78 0.31
C ALA A 125 1.37 -9.44 -0.06
N TYR A 126 2.58 -9.47 -0.64
CA TYR A 126 3.24 -8.26 -1.10
C TYR A 126 2.59 -7.69 -2.37
N LEU A 127 2.72 -6.38 -2.54
CA LEU A 127 2.26 -5.68 -3.75
C LEU A 127 3.21 -5.81 -4.94
N ASP A 128 4.14 -6.77 -4.96
CA ASP A 128 5.08 -7.03 -6.06
C ASP A 128 5.58 -5.76 -6.76
N GLN A 129 4.91 -5.33 -7.84
CA GLN A 129 5.28 -4.18 -8.66
C GLN A 129 5.30 -2.86 -7.88
N TYR A 130 4.43 -2.68 -6.89
CA TYR A 130 4.31 -1.47 -6.06
C TYR A 130 4.70 -1.73 -4.61
N ARG A 131 5.60 -2.69 -4.40
CA ARG A 131 6.11 -3.02 -3.07
C ARG A 131 6.91 -1.90 -2.44
N TYR A 132 7.69 -1.18 -3.26
CA TYR A 132 8.58 -0.11 -2.82
C TYR A 132 8.18 1.20 -3.50
N TRP A 133 7.69 2.15 -2.74
CA TRP A 133 7.26 3.44 -3.27
C TRP A 133 8.46 4.41 -3.30
N ASN A 134 9.41 4.11 -4.13
CA ASN A 134 10.55 4.97 -4.42
C ASN A 134 10.25 5.95 -5.57
N THR A 135 11.22 6.78 -5.93
CA THR A 135 11.07 7.77 -7.01
C THR A 135 10.67 7.15 -8.35
N THR A 136 11.18 5.95 -8.66
CA THR A 136 10.81 5.23 -9.90
C THR A 136 9.35 4.80 -9.88
N THR A 137 8.89 4.24 -8.77
CA THR A 137 7.49 3.82 -8.58
C THR A 137 6.54 5.02 -8.62
N LEU A 138 6.90 6.11 -7.94
CA LEU A 138 6.11 7.34 -7.99
C LEU A 138 6.04 7.92 -9.41
N SER A 139 7.16 7.92 -10.14
CA SER A 139 7.19 8.35 -11.53
C SER A 139 6.29 7.47 -12.42
N ASP A 140 6.27 6.14 -12.21
CA ASP A 140 5.36 5.24 -12.94
C ASP A 140 3.90 5.57 -12.62
N ILE A 141 3.55 5.79 -11.36
CA ILE A 141 2.18 6.16 -10.96
C ILE A 141 1.76 7.49 -11.57
N ILE A 142 2.64 8.50 -11.54
CA ILE A 142 2.37 9.83 -12.10
C ILE A 142 2.13 9.75 -13.61
N ASN A 143 2.96 9.01 -14.32
CA ASN A 143 2.89 8.92 -15.78
C ASN A 143 1.84 7.91 -16.27
N ASN A 144 1.46 6.94 -15.44
CA ASN A 144 0.56 5.84 -15.79
C ASN A 144 -0.53 5.61 -14.72
N PRO A 145 -1.34 6.64 -14.36
CA PRO A 145 -2.29 6.54 -13.25
C PRO A 145 -3.33 5.43 -13.43
N ASN A 146 -3.79 5.19 -14.66
CA ASN A 146 -4.74 4.12 -14.93
C ASN A 146 -4.14 2.71 -14.74
N LYS A 147 -2.84 2.53 -15.02
CA LYS A 147 -2.13 1.27 -14.74
C LYS A 147 -2.12 0.98 -13.24
N PHE A 148 -1.81 1.99 -12.41
CA PHE A 148 -1.85 1.88 -10.97
C PHE A 148 -3.26 1.58 -10.46
N LYS A 149 -4.29 2.33 -10.88
CA LYS A 149 -5.69 2.06 -10.51
C LYS A 149 -6.10 0.63 -10.83
N ASN A 150 -5.82 0.17 -12.06
CA ASN A 150 -6.16 -1.18 -12.49
C ASN A 150 -5.43 -2.25 -11.67
N TYR A 151 -4.19 -2.00 -11.28
CA TYR A 151 -3.44 -2.90 -10.42
C TYR A 151 -4.08 -3.01 -9.03
N ILE A 152 -4.44 -1.90 -8.39
CA ILE A 152 -5.12 -1.90 -7.09
C ILE A 152 -6.50 -2.59 -7.19
N LYS A 153 -7.28 -2.29 -8.22
CA LYS A 153 -8.55 -3.00 -8.50
C LYS A 153 -8.35 -4.50 -8.62
N GLY A 154 -7.30 -4.94 -9.32
CA GLY A 154 -6.95 -6.35 -9.45
C GLY A 154 -6.67 -7.00 -8.09
N LYS A 155 -5.97 -6.31 -7.17
CA LYS A 155 -5.72 -6.85 -5.82
C LYS A 155 -7.00 -6.93 -4.97
N ILE A 156 -7.88 -5.95 -5.08
CA ILE A 156 -9.21 -6.01 -4.45
C ILE A 156 -10.00 -7.19 -5.03
N GLN A 157 -10.03 -7.34 -6.35
CA GLN A 157 -10.72 -8.45 -7.01
C GLN A 157 -10.17 -9.82 -6.61
N THR A 158 -8.85 -9.95 -6.40
CA THR A 158 -8.24 -11.18 -5.85
C THR A 158 -8.86 -11.56 -4.51
N VAL A 159 -9.04 -10.58 -3.60
CA VAL A 159 -9.69 -10.84 -2.31
C VAL A 159 -11.15 -11.26 -2.51
N LEU A 160 -11.90 -10.57 -3.36
CA LEU A 160 -13.31 -10.90 -3.63
C LEU A 160 -13.46 -12.32 -4.21
N THR A 161 -12.58 -12.70 -5.14
CA THR A 161 -12.55 -14.06 -5.70
C THR A 161 -12.27 -15.11 -4.63
N ILE A 162 -11.30 -14.86 -3.71
CA ILE A 162 -11.04 -15.76 -2.58
C ILE A 162 -12.28 -15.93 -1.72
N LEU A 163 -13.01 -14.86 -1.43
CA LEU A 163 -14.24 -14.95 -0.63
C LEU A 163 -15.32 -15.78 -1.34
N GLU A 164 -15.56 -15.51 -2.62
CA GLU A 164 -16.52 -16.27 -3.45
C GLU A 164 -16.18 -17.76 -3.53
N GLU A 165 -14.92 -18.11 -3.75
CA GLU A 165 -14.44 -19.52 -3.78
C GLU A 165 -14.62 -20.23 -2.43
N ASN A 166 -14.69 -19.49 -1.33
CA ASN A 166 -14.98 -19.99 0.01
C ASN A 166 -16.48 -19.87 0.40
N GLY A 167 -17.35 -19.54 -0.56
CA GLY A 167 -18.82 -19.50 -0.36
C GLY A 167 -19.30 -18.26 0.42
N ILE A 168 -18.48 -17.23 0.51
CA ILE A 168 -18.84 -15.95 1.20
C ILE A 168 -19.35 -14.97 0.15
N SER A 169 -20.66 -14.67 0.22
CA SER A 169 -21.28 -13.69 -0.67
C SER A 169 -20.92 -12.28 -0.27
N ILE A 170 -20.43 -11.50 -1.23
CA ILE A 170 -20.11 -10.08 -1.06
C ILE A 170 -21.36 -9.23 -0.84
N GLU A 171 -22.52 -9.70 -1.33
CA GLU A 171 -23.81 -9.01 -1.16
C GLU A 171 -24.37 -9.15 0.26
N SER A 172 -23.84 -10.11 1.03
CA SER A 172 -24.21 -10.35 2.41
C SER A 172 -23.29 -9.68 3.43
N LEU A 173 -22.26 -8.96 2.96
CA LEU A 173 -21.31 -8.21 3.75
C LEU A 173 -21.81 -6.77 3.97
#